data_35a41884825c29e7281b8ced1e92ca22
#
_entry.id   35a41884825c29e7281b8ced1e92ca22
#
_cell.length_a   1.000
_cell.length_b   1.000
_cell.length_c   1.000
_cell.angle_alpha   90.00
_cell.angle_beta   90.00
_cell.angle_gamma   90.00
#
_symmetry.space_group_name_H-M   'P 1'
#
loop_
_entity.id
_entity.type
_entity.pdbx_description
1 polymer ?
#
loop_
_entity_poly.entity_id
_entity_poly.type
_entity_poly.pdbx_seq_one_letter_code
_entity_poly.pdbx_strand_id
1 'polypeptide(L)'
;VAGVVMGPFTPGYVGDTSLAMQFAEIGVILLMFGVGLKFSLADLWAVKGVAIPGALVQMTSATLLGFGVGTLMGMGAAESLMLGFSLSVASTVVLLRALEERGLVKTENGRICVGWLVIEDIAIVLGIVLLPALAGAAPARRRARAGIEQRGGGAPRREGGDGLRHRP
;
A
#
# COMPACT_ATOMS: atom_id res chain seq x y z
N VAL A 1 19.23 -14.62 5.55
CA VAL A 1 20.65 -14.90 5.83
C VAL A 1 21.55 -14.05 4.95
N ALA A 2 21.42 -14.07 3.59
CA ALA A 2 22.27 -13.30 2.69
C ALA A 2 22.28 -11.78 2.99
N GLY A 3 21.13 -11.18 3.29
CA GLY A 3 21.02 -9.76 3.65
C GLY A 3 21.73 -9.40 4.96
N VAL A 4 21.84 -10.34 5.90
CA VAL A 4 22.62 -10.14 7.14
C VAL A 4 24.11 -10.18 6.84
N VAL A 5 24.54 -11.11 5.99
CA VAL A 5 25.96 -11.28 5.62
C VAL A 5 26.49 -10.08 4.83
N MET A 6 25.65 -9.49 3.96
CA MET A 6 26.02 -8.35 3.09
C MET A 6 25.53 -7.00 3.62
N GLY A 7 24.99 -6.97 4.84
CA GLY A 7 24.44 -5.77 5.45
C GLY A 7 25.48 -4.85 6.11
N PRO A 8 25.09 -3.61 6.45
CA PRO A 8 26.01 -2.59 6.97
C PRO A 8 26.57 -2.90 8.36
N PHE A 9 26.04 -3.91 9.04
CA PHE A 9 26.50 -4.33 10.38
C PHE A 9 27.50 -5.48 10.36
N THR A 10 27.81 -6.03 9.18
CA THR A 10 28.80 -7.11 9.04
C THR A 10 30.09 -6.53 8.48
N PRO A 11 31.24 -6.73 9.14
CA PRO A 11 32.53 -6.25 8.61
C PRO A 11 32.85 -6.97 7.31
N GLY A 12 33.05 -6.22 6.23
CA GLY A 12 33.35 -6.75 4.92
C GLY A 12 32.74 -5.92 3.80
N TYR A 13 32.35 -6.58 2.71
CA TYR A 13 31.74 -5.94 1.55
C TYR A 13 30.29 -5.55 1.85
N VAL A 14 30.00 -4.26 1.79
CA VAL A 14 28.62 -3.73 1.88
C VAL A 14 28.03 -3.70 0.47
N GLY A 15 26.95 -4.44 0.26
CA GLY A 15 26.23 -4.46 -1.01
C GLY A 15 25.63 -3.09 -1.34
N ASP A 16 25.74 -2.68 -2.60
CA ASP A 16 25.07 -1.47 -3.09
C ASP A 16 23.54 -1.71 -3.11
N THR A 17 22.83 -1.01 -2.24
CA THR A 17 21.37 -1.13 -2.11
C THR A 17 20.63 -0.65 -3.37
N SER A 18 21.20 0.31 -4.12
CA SER A 18 20.57 0.80 -5.35
C SER A 18 20.64 -0.24 -6.47
N LEU A 19 21.78 -0.90 -6.62
CA LEU A 19 21.94 -2.04 -7.53
C LEU A 19 21.03 -3.22 -7.12
N ALA A 20 20.93 -3.52 -5.82
CA ALA A 20 20.06 -4.58 -5.32
C ALA A 20 18.60 -4.33 -5.66
N MET A 21 18.12 -3.08 -5.56
CA MET A 21 16.76 -2.70 -5.95
C MET A 21 16.51 -2.87 -7.44
N GLN A 22 17.44 -2.46 -8.31
CA GLN A 22 17.31 -2.63 -9.76
C GLN A 22 17.25 -4.12 -10.16
N PHE A 23 18.08 -4.97 -9.55
CA PHE A 23 17.99 -6.41 -9.75
C PHE A 23 16.70 -7.02 -9.23
N ALA A 24 16.16 -6.50 -8.12
CA ALA A 24 14.86 -6.92 -7.60
C ALA A 24 13.73 -6.59 -8.58
N GLU A 25 13.72 -5.40 -9.18
CA GLU A 25 12.74 -4.99 -10.20
C GLU A 25 12.78 -5.92 -11.42
N ILE A 26 13.97 -6.20 -11.95
CA ILE A 26 14.15 -7.15 -13.06
C ILE A 26 13.65 -8.55 -12.65
N GLY A 27 13.98 -8.99 -11.42
CA GLY A 27 13.52 -10.26 -10.88
C GLY A 27 12.00 -10.37 -10.82
N VAL A 28 11.32 -9.31 -10.37
CA VAL A 28 9.84 -9.25 -10.32
C VAL A 28 9.24 -9.29 -11.73
N ILE A 29 9.79 -8.54 -12.68
CA ILE A 29 9.32 -8.55 -14.08
C ILE A 29 9.44 -9.95 -14.68
N LEU A 30 10.58 -10.61 -14.54
CA LEU A 30 10.79 -11.97 -15.04
C LEU A 30 9.88 -12.99 -14.37
N LEU A 31 9.65 -12.83 -13.06
CA LEU A 31 8.72 -13.67 -12.31
C LEU A 31 7.30 -13.52 -12.84
N MET A 32 6.80 -12.29 -12.97
CA MET A 32 5.45 -12.00 -13.46
C MET A 32 5.26 -12.47 -14.90
N PHE A 33 6.30 -12.34 -15.74
CA PHE A 33 6.30 -12.91 -17.08
C PHE A 33 6.18 -14.44 -17.05
N GLY A 34 6.97 -15.11 -16.19
CA GLY A 34 6.92 -16.57 -16.02
C GLY A 34 5.56 -17.07 -15.53
N VAL A 35 4.92 -16.33 -14.61
CA VAL A 35 3.56 -16.60 -14.14
C VAL A 35 2.55 -16.43 -15.29
N GLY A 36 2.65 -15.32 -16.04
CA GLY A 36 1.76 -15.03 -17.17
C GLY A 36 1.81 -16.10 -18.26
N LEU A 37 2.99 -16.68 -18.53
CA LEU A 37 3.14 -17.77 -19.48
C LEU A 37 2.45 -19.09 -19.05
N LYS A 38 2.34 -19.32 -17.74
CA LYS A 38 1.76 -20.55 -17.17
C LYS A 38 0.27 -20.45 -16.92
N PHE A 39 -0.29 -19.25 -16.92
CA PHE A 39 -1.66 -18.97 -16.54
C PHE A 39 -2.50 -18.57 -17.74
N SER A 40 -3.60 -19.30 -17.95
CA SER A 40 -4.57 -19.01 -19.00
C SER A 40 -5.72 -18.17 -18.47
N LEU A 41 -6.11 -17.12 -19.21
CA LEU A 41 -7.32 -16.34 -18.90
C LEU A 41 -8.58 -17.22 -18.88
N ALA A 42 -8.60 -18.32 -19.66
CA ALA A 42 -9.70 -19.27 -19.62
C ALA A 42 -9.80 -20.00 -18.28
N ASP A 43 -8.66 -20.33 -17.65
CA ASP A 43 -8.63 -20.95 -16.32
C ASP A 43 -9.17 -20.00 -15.25
N LEU A 44 -8.83 -18.71 -15.33
CA LEU A 44 -9.37 -17.69 -14.43
C LEU A 44 -10.89 -17.57 -14.58
N TRP A 45 -11.37 -17.56 -15.82
CA TRP A 45 -12.80 -17.46 -16.09
C TRP A 45 -13.58 -18.65 -15.57
N ALA A 46 -12.99 -19.84 -15.59
CA ALA A 46 -13.61 -21.06 -15.06
C ALA A 46 -13.79 -21.03 -13.54
N VAL A 47 -12.88 -20.40 -12.80
CA VAL A 47 -12.89 -20.35 -11.31
C VAL A 47 -13.42 -19.07 -10.73
N LYS A 48 -13.79 -18.07 -11.54
CA LYS A 48 -14.23 -16.73 -11.10
C LYS A 48 -15.34 -16.75 -10.05
N GLY A 49 -16.26 -17.71 -10.14
CA GLY A 49 -17.40 -17.82 -9.21
C GLY A 49 -17.01 -18.13 -7.77
N VAL A 50 -15.82 -18.69 -7.55
CA VAL A 50 -15.27 -18.98 -6.23
C VAL A 50 -14.14 -18.00 -5.89
N ALA A 51 -13.27 -17.72 -6.86
CA ALA A 51 -12.10 -16.89 -6.65
C ALA A 51 -12.47 -15.41 -6.32
N ILE A 52 -13.42 -14.81 -7.03
CA ILE A 52 -13.81 -13.42 -6.79
C ILE A 52 -14.43 -13.22 -5.40
N PRO A 53 -15.52 -13.93 -5.02
CA PRO A 53 -16.10 -13.71 -3.70
C PRO A 53 -15.15 -14.13 -2.57
N GLY A 54 -14.34 -15.17 -2.78
CA GLY A 54 -13.35 -15.59 -1.79
C GLY A 54 -12.30 -14.53 -1.53
N ALA A 55 -11.69 -13.97 -2.58
CA ALA A 55 -10.71 -12.89 -2.46
C ALA A 55 -11.30 -11.64 -1.78
N LEU A 56 -12.53 -11.24 -2.16
CA LEU A 56 -13.19 -10.08 -1.54
C LEU A 56 -13.46 -10.30 -0.04
N VAL A 57 -13.96 -11.46 0.34
CA VAL A 57 -14.20 -11.78 1.77
C VAL A 57 -12.90 -11.80 2.54
N GLN A 58 -11.85 -12.43 2.02
CA GLN A 58 -10.53 -12.51 2.66
C GLN A 58 -9.92 -11.11 2.82
N MET A 59 -9.85 -10.33 1.73
CA MET A 59 -9.30 -8.97 1.77
C MET A 59 -10.05 -8.07 2.74
N THR A 60 -11.39 -8.12 2.71
CA THR A 60 -12.22 -7.33 3.63
C THR A 60 -11.99 -7.74 5.08
N SER A 61 -11.98 -9.04 5.37
CA SER A 61 -11.77 -9.56 6.73
C SER A 61 -10.39 -9.19 7.26
N ALA A 62 -9.34 -9.37 6.44
CA ALA A 62 -7.97 -9.01 6.82
C ALA A 62 -7.80 -7.49 7.01
N THR A 63 -8.43 -6.68 6.14
CA THR A 63 -8.42 -5.22 6.25
C THR A 63 -9.10 -4.76 7.54
N LEU A 64 -10.26 -5.33 7.89
CA LEU A 64 -10.98 -5.01 9.13
C LEU A 64 -10.20 -5.42 10.37
N LEU A 65 -9.57 -6.58 10.36
CA LEU A 65 -8.71 -7.03 11.46
C LEU A 65 -7.50 -6.11 11.63
N GLY A 66 -6.80 -5.78 10.54
CA GLY A 66 -5.67 -4.87 10.57
C GLY A 66 -6.07 -3.45 10.97
N PHE A 67 -7.26 -2.97 10.53
CA PHE A 67 -7.85 -1.72 10.99
C PHE A 67 -8.09 -1.73 12.50
N GLY A 68 -8.66 -2.82 13.03
CA GLY A 68 -8.87 -2.98 14.46
C GLY A 68 -7.55 -2.94 15.24
N VAL A 69 -6.51 -3.63 14.77
CA VAL A 69 -5.17 -3.58 15.38
C VAL A 69 -4.59 -2.17 15.34
N GLY A 70 -4.65 -1.48 14.19
CA GLY A 70 -4.15 -0.11 14.05
C GLY A 70 -4.84 0.86 15.00
N THR A 71 -6.16 0.79 15.13
CA THR A 71 -6.92 1.63 16.07
C THR A 71 -6.57 1.34 17.53
N LEU A 72 -6.37 0.07 17.90
CA LEU A 72 -5.91 -0.33 19.23
C LEU A 72 -4.50 0.20 19.55
N MET A 73 -3.65 0.32 18.54
CA MET A 73 -2.31 0.93 18.66
C MET A 73 -2.34 2.47 18.71
N GLY A 74 -3.52 3.08 18.65
CA GLY A 74 -3.68 4.54 18.68
C GLY A 74 -3.42 5.25 17.34
N MET A 75 -3.35 4.51 16.24
CA MET A 75 -3.19 5.08 14.89
C MET A 75 -4.48 5.79 14.44
N GLY A 76 -4.34 6.80 13.60
CA GLY A 76 -5.48 7.46 12.96
C GLY A 76 -6.29 6.51 12.07
N ALA A 77 -7.57 6.82 11.84
CA ALA A 77 -8.44 5.93 11.06
C ALA A 77 -7.92 5.66 9.63
N ALA A 78 -7.36 6.67 8.96
CA ALA A 78 -6.77 6.50 7.63
C ALA A 78 -5.53 5.61 7.65
N GLU A 79 -4.66 5.78 8.65
CA GLU A 79 -3.44 4.99 8.85
C GLU A 79 -3.79 3.53 9.17
N SER A 80 -4.77 3.31 10.06
CA SER A 80 -5.26 1.99 10.42
C SER A 80 -5.87 1.26 9.21
N LEU A 81 -6.62 1.98 8.36
CA LEU A 81 -7.19 1.42 7.13
C LEU A 81 -6.08 1.02 6.14
N MET A 82 -5.07 1.87 5.98
CA MET A 82 -3.91 1.57 5.13
C MET A 82 -3.13 0.36 5.64
N LEU A 83 -2.91 0.27 6.95
CA LEU A 83 -2.27 -0.88 7.58
C LEU A 83 -3.06 -2.16 7.28
N GLY A 84 -4.37 -2.14 7.51
CA GLY A 84 -5.25 -3.29 7.27
C GLY A 84 -5.26 -3.72 5.82
N PHE A 85 -5.37 -2.77 4.89
CA PHE A 85 -5.33 -3.04 3.46
C PHE A 85 -3.98 -3.63 3.03
N SER A 86 -2.86 -3.11 3.54
CA SER A 86 -1.53 -3.64 3.25
C SER A 86 -1.33 -5.07 3.78
N LEU A 87 -1.90 -5.38 4.95
CA LEU A 87 -1.84 -6.72 5.53
C LEU A 87 -2.77 -7.73 4.84
N SER A 88 -3.75 -7.26 4.06
CA SER A 88 -4.70 -8.13 3.36
C SER A 88 -4.10 -8.82 2.13
N VAL A 89 -2.90 -8.44 1.74
CA VAL A 89 -2.26 -8.88 0.50
C VAL A 89 -1.39 -10.10 0.75
N ALA A 90 -1.72 -11.19 0.06
CA ALA A 90 -0.90 -12.40 0.09
C ALA A 90 0.25 -12.33 -0.93
N SER A 91 1.34 -13.03 -0.65
CA SER A 91 2.48 -13.11 -1.56
C SER A 91 2.24 -14.12 -2.68
N THR A 92 1.99 -13.60 -3.89
CA THR A 92 1.81 -14.40 -5.11
C THR A 92 3.00 -15.33 -5.37
N VAL A 93 4.22 -14.84 -5.14
CA VAL A 93 5.46 -15.62 -5.35
C VAL A 93 5.55 -16.83 -4.44
N VAL A 94 5.27 -16.64 -3.16
CA VAL A 94 5.40 -17.72 -2.15
C VAL A 94 4.35 -18.80 -2.41
N LEU A 95 3.09 -18.41 -2.65
CA LEU A 95 2.02 -19.36 -2.89
C LEU A 95 2.22 -20.13 -4.21
N LEU A 96 2.61 -19.41 -5.28
CA LEU A 96 2.86 -20.06 -6.56
C LEU A 96 4.00 -21.07 -6.47
N ARG A 97 5.11 -20.74 -5.80
CA ARG A 97 6.21 -21.68 -5.55
C ARG A 97 5.74 -22.91 -4.78
N ALA A 98 4.99 -22.71 -3.72
CA ALA A 98 4.45 -23.81 -2.92
C ALA A 98 3.52 -24.73 -3.74
N LEU A 99 2.74 -24.18 -4.65
CA LEU A 99 1.90 -24.96 -5.57
C LEU A 99 2.73 -25.69 -6.63
N GLU A 100 3.79 -25.06 -7.16
CA GLU A 100 4.69 -25.68 -8.13
C GLU A 100 5.45 -26.86 -7.52
N GLU A 101 6.03 -26.69 -6.34
CA GLU A 101 6.78 -27.74 -5.63
C GLU A 101 5.92 -28.97 -5.33
N ARG A 102 4.62 -28.75 -5.12
CA ARG A 102 3.66 -29.83 -4.86
C ARG A 102 2.97 -30.37 -6.11
N GLY A 103 3.26 -29.82 -7.29
CA GLY A 103 2.62 -30.20 -8.55
C GLY A 103 1.12 -29.86 -8.61
N LEU A 104 0.64 -28.91 -7.80
CA LEU A 104 -0.78 -28.59 -7.63
C LEU A 104 -1.28 -27.46 -8.54
N VAL A 105 -0.42 -26.76 -9.27
CA VAL A 105 -0.79 -25.59 -10.10
C VAL A 105 -1.91 -25.87 -11.09
N LYS A 106 -1.92 -27.07 -11.69
CA LYS A 106 -2.92 -27.47 -12.70
C LYS A 106 -4.17 -28.13 -12.12
N THR A 107 -4.22 -28.33 -10.81
CA THR A 107 -5.42 -28.87 -10.15
C THR A 107 -6.51 -27.80 -10.03
N GLU A 108 -7.74 -28.19 -9.78
CA GLU A 108 -8.85 -27.25 -9.57
C GLU A 108 -8.55 -26.30 -8.42
N ASN A 109 -8.08 -26.82 -7.28
CA ASN A 109 -7.68 -26.01 -6.13
C ASN A 109 -6.53 -25.06 -6.46
N GLY A 110 -5.54 -25.50 -7.23
CA GLY A 110 -4.44 -24.66 -7.68
C GLY A 110 -4.91 -23.50 -8.54
N ARG A 111 -5.83 -23.76 -9.49
CA ARG A 111 -6.43 -22.72 -10.33
C ARG A 111 -7.25 -21.72 -9.54
N ILE A 112 -8.00 -22.18 -8.52
CA ILE A 112 -8.73 -21.28 -7.61
C ILE A 112 -7.75 -20.40 -6.84
N CYS A 113 -6.68 -20.97 -6.27
CA CYS A 113 -5.66 -20.20 -5.54
C CYS A 113 -4.97 -19.15 -6.43
N VAL A 114 -4.58 -19.51 -7.66
CA VAL A 114 -3.95 -18.56 -8.58
C VAL A 114 -4.95 -17.49 -9.02
N GLY A 115 -6.21 -17.88 -9.30
CA GLY A 115 -7.27 -16.91 -9.61
C GLY A 115 -7.51 -15.92 -8.47
N TRP A 116 -7.46 -16.38 -7.24
CA TRP A 116 -7.57 -15.56 -6.04
C TRP A 116 -6.45 -14.50 -5.96
N LEU A 117 -5.18 -14.91 -6.14
CA LEU A 117 -4.03 -14.01 -6.17
C LEU A 117 -4.14 -12.93 -7.26
N VAL A 118 -4.58 -13.32 -8.48
CA VAL A 118 -4.76 -12.36 -9.57
C VAL A 118 -5.79 -11.30 -9.21
N ILE A 119 -6.88 -11.68 -8.52
CA ILE A 119 -7.90 -10.73 -8.07
C ILE A 119 -7.35 -9.79 -6.99
N GLU A 120 -6.56 -10.31 -6.05
CA GLU A 120 -5.87 -9.48 -5.05
C GLU A 120 -4.92 -8.47 -5.71
N ASP A 121 -4.11 -8.90 -6.67
CA ASP A 121 -3.19 -8.03 -7.41
C ASP A 121 -3.94 -6.90 -8.15
N ILE A 122 -5.06 -7.23 -8.81
CA ILE A 122 -5.93 -6.22 -9.45
C ILE A 122 -6.50 -5.25 -8.40
N ALA A 123 -6.97 -5.76 -7.27
CA ALA A 123 -7.53 -4.93 -6.19
C ALA A 123 -6.50 -3.98 -5.61
N ILE A 124 -5.23 -4.41 -5.49
CA ILE A 124 -4.14 -3.55 -5.02
C ILE A 124 -3.84 -2.44 -6.01
N VAL A 125 -3.71 -2.78 -7.30
CA VAL A 125 -3.48 -1.76 -8.35
C VAL A 125 -4.59 -0.72 -8.32
N LEU A 126 -5.85 -1.15 -8.24
CA LEU A 126 -6.98 -0.23 -8.09
C LEU A 126 -6.89 0.59 -6.80
N GLY A 127 -6.52 -0.03 -5.67
CA GLY A 127 -6.32 0.64 -4.39
C GLY A 127 -5.25 1.72 -4.48
N ILE A 128 -4.08 1.41 -5.03
CA ILE A 128 -2.97 2.37 -5.19
C ILE A 128 -3.37 3.56 -6.06
N VAL A 129 -4.19 3.35 -7.08
CA VAL A 129 -4.65 4.42 -7.97
C VAL A 129 -5.79 5.23 -7.35
N LEU A 130 -6.75 4.57 -6.69
CA LEU A 130 -7.95 5.22 -6.15
C LEU A 130 -7.71 5.89 -4.80
N LEU A 131 -6.88 5.31 -3.92
CA LEU A 131 -6.66 5.86 -2.58
C LEU A 131 -6.07 7.27 -2.58
N PRO A 132 -5.05 7.63 -3.39
CA PRO A 132 -4.58 9.00 -3.51
C PRO A 132 -5.65 9.96 -4.06
N ALA A 133 -6.46 9.49 -5.03
CA ALA A 133 -7.55 10.29 -5.59
C ALA A 133 -8.62 10.60 -4.54
N LEU A 134 -8.99 9.63 -3.71
CA LEU A 134 -9.92 9.81 -2.60
C LEU A 134 -9.32 10.65 -1.47
N ALA A 135 -8.04 10.45 -1.14
CA ALA A 135 -7.32 11.24 -0.15
C ALA A 135 -7.09 12.69 -0.62
N GLY A 136 -6.83 12.90 -1.91
CA GLY A 136 -6.68 14.23 -2.53
C GLY A 136 -7.97 15.06 -2.54
N ALA A 137 -9.14 14.42 -2.51
CA ALA A 137 -10.41 15.11 -2.36
C ALA A 137 -10.65 15.65 -0.92
N ALA A 138 -9.96 15.11 0.08
CA ALA A 138 -10.09 15.52 1.49
C ALA A 138 -9.26 16.75 1.89
N PRO A 139 -8.02 17.00 1.41
CA PRO A 139 -7.19 18.11 1.90
C PRO A 139 -7.51 19.48 1.31
N ALA A 140 -8.16 19.57 0.16
CA ALA A 140 -8.57 20.85 -0.42
C ALA A 140 -9.54 21.61 0.51
N ARG A 141 -10.45 20.92 1.19
CA ARG A 141 -11.36 21.52 2.19
C ARG A 141 -10.64 21.97 3.47
N ARG A 142 -9.61 21.24 3.94
CA ARG A 142 -8.85 21.64 5.13
C ARG A 142 -7.96 22.86 4.87
N ARG A 143 -7.28 22.92 3.71
CA ARG A 143 -6.46 24.07 3.33
C ARG A 143 -7.29 25.32 3.08
N ALA A 144 -8.47 25.19 2.49
CA ALA A 144 -9.41 26.29 2.32
C ALA A 144 -9.90 26.85 3.69
N ARG A 145 -10.21 25.97 4.66
CA ARG A 145 -10.59 26.39 6.02
C ARG A 145 -9.46 27.06 6.77
N ALA A 146 -8.25 26.51 6.74
CA ALA A 146 -7.07 27.09 7.38
C ALA A 146 -6.68 28.45 6.76
N GLY A 147 -6.82 28.62 5.45
CA GLY A 147 -6.59 29.88 4.77
C GLY A 147 -7.62 30.97 5.07
N ILE A 148 -8.85 30.58 5.38
CA ILE A 148 -9.91 31.54 5.81
C ILE A 148 -9.67 31.98 7.25
N GLU A 149 -9.27 31.06 8.13
CA GLU A 149 -8.99 31.33 9.54
C GLU A 149 -7.76 32.23 9.72
N GLN A 150 -6.71 32.04 8.91
CA GLN A 150 -5.55 32.95 8.89
C GLN A 150 -5.84 34.35 8.33
N ARG A 151 -6.80 34.49 7.42
CA ARG A 151 -7.23 35.78 6.91
C ARG A 151 -8.21 36.52 7.81
N GLY A 152 -8.94 35.81 8.67
CA GLY A 152 -9.90 36.40 9.61
C GLY A 152 -9.27 36.89 10.92
N GLY A 153 -8.06 36.45 11.27
CA GLY A 153 -7.35 36.80 12.53
C GLY A 153 -6.46 38.03 12.45
N GLY A 154 -6.29 38.64 11.29
CA GLY A 154 -5.43 39.82 11.09
C GLY A 154 -6.19 41.13 11.11
N ALA A 155 -6.81 41.47 12.25
CA ALA A 155 -7.19 42.85 12.45
C ALA A 155 -5.92 43.69 12.80
N PRO A 156 -5.63 44.77 12.08
CA PRO A 156 -4.47 45.60 12.41
C PRO A 156 -4.69 46.25 13.77
N ARG A 157 -3.86 45.92 14.74
CA ARG A 157 -3.70 46.73 15.96
C ARG A 157 -3.31 48.13 15.52
N ARG A 158 -4.23 49.05 15.63
CA ARG A 158 -3.91 50.48 15.59
C ARG A 158 -3.04 50.77 16.82
N GLU A 159 -1.75 50.90 16.61
CA GLU A 159 -0.89 51.59 17.55
C GLU A 159 -1.30 53.07 17.54
N GLY A 160 -2.03 53.44 18.59
CA GLY A 160 -2.34 54.83 18.86
C GLY A 160 -1.05 55.57 19.16
N GLY A 161 -0.73 56.49 18.28
CA GLY A 161 0.30 57.47 18.55
C GLY A 161 -0.08 58.34 19.73
N ASP A 162 0.82 58.45 20.69
CA ASP A 162 0.84 59.57 21.63
C ASP A 162 2.21 60.26 21.54
N GLY A 163 2.18 61.31 20.73
CA GLY A 163 3.25 62.30 20.73
C GLY A 163 3.04 63.31 21.82
N LEU A 164 4.00 63.50 22.65
CA LEU A 164 4.15 64.69 23.48
C LEU A 164 5.65 64.98 23.65
N ARG A 165 6.11 65.94 22.83
CA ARG A 165 6.64 67.23 23.26
C ARG A 165 7.42 67.22 24.60
N HIS A 166 8.69 67.49 24.48
CA HIS A 166 9.29 68.63 25.19
C HIS A 166 10.67 68.96 24.63
N ARG A 167 10.75 70.15 24.08
CA ARG A 167 11.95 71.03 24.09
C ARG A 167 11.99 71.78 25.46
N PRO A 168 13.08 72.40 25.84
CA PRO A 168 14.01 73.19 25.04
C PRO A 168 15.42 72.64 24.89
#